data_2d2255d8df64947d89651f0ebff9d500
#
_entry.id   2d2255d8df64947d89651f0ebff9d500
#
_cell.length_a   1.000
_cell.length_b   1.000
_cell.length_c   1.000
_cell.angle_alpha   90.00
_cell.angle_beta   90.00
_cell.angle_gamma   90.00
#
_symmetry.space_group_name_H-M   'P 1'
#
loop_
_entity.id
_entity.type
_entity.pdbx_description
1 polymer ?
#
loop_
_entity_poly.entity_id
_entity_poly.type
_entity_poly.pdbx_seq_one_letter_code
_entity_poly.pdbx_strand_id
1 'polypeptide(L)'
;MKINKNFFVENIKTFLYALIIAVIIRSLIIQPFYIPSSSMEPTLLVGDRLFVSKFSYGYSRHSFPFSVNLFKERIIFNQPQRGDVVVFKVPINIESNTRTFGVDYIKRIVGLPGDIIEMKNGKLMVNNNEVIRKKIRTDQKFLPNGKILDMEVYLEILKDGRSYETYNIRDDGPADNFNKITVPKNSYFVLGDNRDNSKDSRFVGPIPEVNLVGKAQVIFFSTKGSTILEFWKWPFELQYKRIFSLIK
;
A
#
# COMPACT_ATOMS: atom_id res chain seq x y z
N MET A 1 -19.02 -48.73 8.75
CA MET A 1 -18.36 -47.79 9.69
C MET A 1 -19.35 -46.68 10.01
N LYS A 2 -20.01 -46.69 11.19
CA LYS A 2 -20.96 -45.64 11.57
C LYS A 2 -20.17 -44.40 11.96
N ILE A 3 -20.19 -43.39 11.10
CA ILE A 3 -19.62 -42.06 11.42
C ILE A 3 -20.39 -41.55 12.65
N ASN A 4 -19.67 -41.30 13.74
CA ASN A 4 -20.29 -40.81 14.98
C ASN A 4 -20.83 -39.40 14.73
N LYS A 5 -22.14 -39.24 14.70
CA LYS A 5 -22.84 -37.97 14.41
C LYS A 5 -22.37 -36.84 15.34
N ASN A 6 -22.04 -37.17 16.58
CA ASN A 6 -21.52 -36.18 17.55
C ASN A 6 -20.13 -35.68 17.15
N PHE A 7 -19.24 -36.56 16.68
CA PHE A 7 -17.91 -36.17 16.19
C PHE A 7 -18.00 -35.18 15.02
N PHE A 8 -18.91 -35.41 14.07
CA PHE A 8 -19.13 -34.52 12.95
C PHE A 8 -19.67 -33.14 13.40
N VAL A 9 -20.63 -33.09 14.30
CA VAL A 9 -21.22 -31.88 14.85
C VAL A 9 -20.17 -31.04 15.62
N GLU A 10 -19.33 -31.70 16.42
CA GLU A 10 -18.26 -31.05 17.19
C GLU A 10 -17.21 -30.41 16.27
N ASN A 11 -16.79 -31.11 15.23
CA ASN A 11 -15.85 -30.55 14.25
C ASN A 11 -16.44 -29.36 13.50
N ILE A 12 -17.72 -29.38 13.12
CA ILE A 12 -18.39 -28.22 12.50
C ILE A 12 -18.40 -27.02 13.45
N LYS A 13 -18.75 -27.21 14.72
CA LYS A 13 -18.75 -26.14 15.72
C LYS A 13 -17.34 -25.52 15.85
N THR A 14 -16.33 -26.36 15.98
CA THR A 14 -14.93 -25.91 16.07
C THR A 14 -14.52 -25.11 14.84
N PHE A 15 -14.87 -25.58 13.63
CA PHE A 15 -14.61 -24.87 12.39
C PHE A 15 -15.33 -23.51 12.36
N LEU A 16 -16.61 -23.45 12.77
CA LEU A 16 -17.37 -22.19 12.83
C LEU A 16 -16.76 -21.20 13.81
N TYR A 17 -16.34 -21.63 15.00
CA TYR A 17 -15.67 -20.76 15.95
C TYR A 17 -14.34 -20.24 15.40
N ALA A 18 -13.52 -21.10 14.78
CA ALA A 18 -12.28 -20.70 14.15
C ALA A 18 -12.50 -19.67 13.02
N LEU A 19 -13.54 -19.88 12.21
CA LEU A 19 -13.93 -18.95 11.14
C LEU A 19 -14.37 -17.60 11.69
N ILE A 20 -15.19 -17.58 12.74
CA ILE A 20 -15.64 -16.35 13.39
C ILE A 20 -14.44 -15.57 13.94
N ILE A 21 -13.54 -16.25 14.66
CA ILE A 21 -12.33 -15.64 15.22
C ILE A 21 -11.45 -15.08 14.10
N ALA A 22 -11.25 -15.83 13.01
CA ALA A 22 -10.47 -15.37 11.86
C ALA A 22 -11.08 -14.12 11.20
N VAL A 23 -12.41 -14.08 11.06
CA VAL A 23 -13.13 -12.90 10.52
C VAL A 23 -12.97 -11.70 11.46
N ILE A 24 -13.07 -11.89 12.77
CA ILE A 24 -12.88 -10.82 13.77
C ILE A 24 -11.46 -10.26 13.68
N ILE A 25 -10.44 -11.13 13.71
CA ILE A 25 -9.03 -10.71 13.63
C ILE A 25 -8.78 -9.94 12.32
N ARG A 26 -9.22 -10.50 11.19
CA ARG A 26 -9.06 -9.87 9.86
C ARG A 26 -9.75 -8.52 9.76
N SER A 27 -10.91 -8.36 10.37
CA SER A 27 -11.72 -7.15 10.28
C SER A 27 -11.24 -6.05 11.22
N LEU A 28 -10.81 -6.40 12.43
CA LEU A 28 -10.55 -5.44 13.50
C LEU A 28 -9.06 -5.25 13.79
N ILE A 29 -8.22 -6.26 13.57
CA ILE A 29 -6.82 -6.19 14.01
C ILE A 29 -5.89 -6.07 12.82
N ILE A 30 -5.65 -7.15 12.09
CA ILE A 30 -4.67 -7.20 11.00
C ILE A 30 -5.23 -7.97 9.80
N GLN A 31 -4.80 -7.54 8.62
CA GLN A 31 -5.10 -8.24 7.37
C GLN A 31 -3.81 -8.48 6.59
N PRO A 32 -3.55 -9.72 6.12
CA PRO A 32 -2.45 -9.99 5.21
C PRO A 32 -2.77 -9.45 3.81
N PHE A 33 -1.74 -8.87 3.16
CA PHE A 33 -1.77 -8.42 1.77
C PHE A 33 -0.56 -8.96 1.01
N TYR A 34 -0.76 -9.23 -0.27
CA TYR A 34 0.29 -9.59 -1.23
C TYR A 34 0.59 -8.41 -2.13
N ILE A 35 1.86 -8.20 -2.48
CA ILE A 35 2.30 -7.11 -3.36
C ILE A 35 2.51 -7.68 -4.79
N PRO A 36 1.58 -7.38 -5.71
CA PRO A 36 1.65 -7.88 -7.09
C PRO A 36 2.36 -6.92 -8.05
N SER A 37 2.64 -5.68 -7.64
CA SER A 37 3.13 -4.61 -8.51
C SER A 37 4.37 -3.92 -7.94
N SER A 38 5.17 -3.35 -8.84
CA SER A 38 6.42 -2.65 -8.53
C SER A 38 6.23 -1.17 -8.15
N SER A 39 4.98 -0.69 -8.00
CA SER A 39 4.72 0.75 -7.79
C SER A 39 5.21 1.31 -6.45
N MET A 40 5.56 0.44 -5.51
CA MET A 40 6.12 0.81 -4.19
C MET A 40 7.59 0.38 -4.03
N GLU A 41 8.25 -0.09 -5.10
CA GLU A 41 9.70 -0.31 -5.10
C GLU A 41 10.43 1.02 -4.89
N PRO A 42 11.52 1.06 -4.13
CA PRO A 42 12.23 -0.06 -3.50
C PRO A 42 11.67 -0.50 -2.13
N THR A 43 10.74 0.26 -1.53
CA THR A 43 10.21 -0.03 -0.19
C THR A 43 9.53 -1.39 -0.14
N LEU A 44 8.63 -1.67 -1.08
CA LEU A 44 7.94 -2.96 -1.21
C LEU A 44 8.23 -3.57 -2.57
N LEU A 45 8.65 -4.83 -2.57
CA LEU A 45 8.97 -5.59 -3.79
C LEU A 45 7.80 -6.48 -4.19
N VAL A 46 7.72 -6.78 -5.49
CA VAL A 46 6.81 -7.81 -5.98
C VAL A 46 7.13 -9.15 -5.29
N GLY A 47 6.12 -9.78 -4.71
CA GLY A 47 6.28 -11.03 -3.94
C GLY A 47 6.32 -10.84 -2.42
N ASP A 48 6.39 -9.58 -1.93
CA ASP A 48 6.24 -9.30 -0.50
C ASP A 48 4.82 -9.61 -0.02
N ARG A 49 4.72 -10.13 1.19
CA ARG A 49 3.48 -10.31 1.93
C ARG A 49 3.59 -9.58 3.25
N LEU A 50 2.66 -8.69 3.50
CA LEU A 50 2.73 -7.77 4.62
C LEU A 50 1.45 -7.82 5.46
N PHE A 51 1.57 -7.44 6.72
CA PHE A 51 0.44 -7.20 7.59
C PHE A 51 0.05 -5.72 7.59
N VAL A 52 -1.25 -5.50 7.43
CA VAL A 52 -1.89 -4.18 7.50
C VAL A 52 -2.73 -4.10 8.76
N SER A 53 -2.44 -3.12 9.61
CA SER A 53 -3.21 -2.88 10.82
C SER A 53 -4.44 -2.02 10.52
N LYS A 54 -5.61 -2.52 10.87
CA LYS A 54 -6.90 -1.82 10.70
C LYS A 54 -7.08 -0.74 11.76
N PHE A 55 -6.77 -1.07 13.01
CA PHE A 55 -6.94 -0.17 14.17
C PHE A 55 -6.08 1.09 14.10
N SER A 56 -5.01 1.10 13.29
CA SER A 56 -4.14 2.29 13.18
C SER A 56 -4.88 3.55 12.76
N TYR A 57 -5.90 3.40 11.92
CA TYR A 57 -6.70 4.55 11.45
C TYR A 57 -8.18 4.44 11.82
N GLY A 58 -8.55 3.47 12.68
CA GLY A 58 -9.95 3.18 13.00
C GLY A 58 -10.67 2.44 11.87
N TYR A 59 -11.98 2.37 11.93
CA TYR A 59 -12.79 1.45 11.12
C TYR A 59 -13.72 2.20 10.17
N SER A 60 -13.80 1.71 8.94
CA SER A 60 -14.76 2.12 7.92
C SER A 60 -15.45 0.89 7.33
N ARG A 61 -16.39 1.10 6.41
CA ARG A 61 -17.01 -0.02 5.67
C ARG A 61 -15.98 -0.97 5.06
N HIS A 62 -14.79 -0.47 4.67
CA HIS A 62 -13.71 -1.25 4.04
C HIS A 62 -12.87 -2.06 5.05
N SER A 63 -13.11 -1.90 6.34
CA SER A 63 -12.51 -2.76 7.36
C SER A 63 -13.12 -4.16 7.38
N PHE A 64 -14.36 -4.31 6.93
CA PHE A 64 -15.11 -5.57 6.94
C PHE A 64 -15.06 -6.30 5.59
N PRO A 65 -15.22 -7.64 5.59
CA PRO A 65 -15.37 -8.41 4.36
C PRO A 65 -16.50 -7.84 3.49
N PHE A 66 -16.30 -7.88 2.17
CA PHE A 66 -17.26 -7.37 1.18
C PHE A 66 -17.61 -5.88 1.30
N SER A 67 -16.87 -5.09 2.08
CA SER A 67 -17.11 -3.65 2.30
C SER A 67 -18.55 -3.35 2.71
N VAL A 68 -19.09 -4.13 3.64
CA VAL A 68 -20.45 -3.97 4.15
C VAL A 68 -20.63 -2.57 4.73
N ASN A 69 -21.68 -1.87 4.31
CA ASN A 69 -21.93 -0.48 4.67
C ASN A 69 -22.55 -0.37 6.08
N LEU A 70 -21.77 -0.72 7.11
CA LEU A 70 -22.19 -0.62 8.52
C LEU A 70 -22.12 0.81 9.04
N PHE A 71 -21.22 1.64 8.47
CA PHE A 71 -20.96 3.01 8.90
C PHE A 71 -20.86 3.91 7.67
N LYS A 72 -21.47 5.10 7.75
CA LYS A 72 -21.35 6.14 6.73
C LYS A 72 -19.98 6.81 6.77
N GLU A 73 -19.43 6.99 7.96
CA GLU A 73 -18.15 7.63 8.24
C GLU A 73 -17.19 6.65 8.94
N ARG A 74 -15.96 7.07 9.11
CA ARG A 74 -14.95 6.32 9.86
C ARG A 74 -15.16 6.51 11.35
N ILE A 75 -15.10 5.42 12.12
CA ILE A 75 -15.21 5.43 13.58
C ILE A 75 -13.86 5.15 14.24
N ILE A 76 -13.64 5.70 15.47
CA ILE A 76 -12.39 5.58 16.24
C ILE A 76 -11.21 6.02 15.36
N PHE A 77 -11.35 7.21 14.77
CA PHE A 77 -10.41 7.70 13.78
C PHE A 77 -9.13 8.25 14.41
N ASN A 78 -8.00 7.69 13.99
CA ASN A 78 -6.68 8.26 14.23
C ASN A 78 -6.12 8.80 12.91
N GLN A 79 -5.59 10.01 12.94
CA GLN A 79 -5.09 10.65 11.73
C GLN A 79 -3.83 9.94 11.20
N PRO A 80 -3.82 9.54 9.92
CA PRO A 80 -2.61 9.13 9.22
C PRO A 80 -1.54 10.23 9.25
N GLN A 81 -0.31 9.81 9.25
CA GLN A 81 0.84 10.72 9.20
C GLN A 81 1.45 10.76 7.81
N ARG A 82 2.06 11.89 7.45
CA ARG A 82 2.85 11.98 6.23
C ARG A 82 4.00 10.98 6.29
N GLY A 83 4.24 10.23 5.20
CA GLY A 83 5.20 9.14 5.15
C GLY A 83 4.61 7.76 5.45
N ASP A 84 3.40 7.66 6.02
CA ASP A 84 2.76 6.35 6.23
C ASP A 84 2.50 5.64 4.91
N VAL A 85 2.81 4.35 4.85
CA VAL A 85 2.41 3.46 3.75
C VAL A 85 1.04 2.88 4.06
N VAL A 86 0.07 3.17 3.20
CA VAL A 86 -1.34 2.86 3.44
C VAL A 86 -1.94 1.98 2.35
N VAL A 87 -2.81 1.07 2.76
CA VAL A 87 -3.71 0.34 1.85
C VAL A 87 -5.04 1.07 1.83
N PHE A 88 -5.59 1.26 0.64
CA PHE A 88 -6.88 1.92 0.43
C PHE A 88 -7.63 1.33 -0.77
N LYS A 89 -8.95 1.51 -0.78
CA LYS A 89 -9.81 1.23 -1.93
C LYS A 89 -9.82 2.42 -2.87
N VAL A 90 -9.58 2.18 -4.17
CA VAL A 90 -9.67 3.25 -5.16
C VAL A 90 -11.09 3.81 -5.20
N PRO A 91 -11.28 5.16 -5.13
CA PRO A 91 -12.61 5.78 -5.16
C PRO A 91 -13.36 5.49 -6.46
N ILE A 92 -14.70 5.37 -6.37
CA ILE A 92 -15.56 5.02 -7.50
C ILE A 92 -15.73 6.17 -8.51
N ASN A 93 -15.58 7.42 -8.06
CA ASN A 93 -15.91 8.62 -8.86
C ASN A 93 -14.82 9.07 -9.82
N ILE A 94 -13.84 8.22 -10.13
CA ILE A 94 -12.85 8.54 -11.12
C ILE A 94 -13.39 8.06 -12.45
N GLU A 95 -13.66 8.98 -13.35
CA GLU A 95 -14.03 8.79 -14.75
C GLU A 95 -12.99 7.94 -15.52
N SER A 96 -12.83 6.74 -15.13
CA SER A 96 -12.06 5.79 -15.91
C SER A 96 -12.92 4.55 -16.11
N ASN A 97 -13.19 4.28 -17.35
CA ASN A 97 -13.83 3.09 -17.91
C ASN A 97 -13.07 1.79 -17.57
N THR A 98 -12.41 1.73 -16.41
CA THR A 98 -11.51 0.64 -16.03
C THR A 98 -12.03 -0.10 -14.81
N ARG A 99 -11.93 -1.42 -14.87
CA ARG A 99 -12.25 -2.44 -13.85
C ARG A 99 -11.52 -2.29 -12.51
N THR A 100 -11.12 -1.06 -12.11
CA THR A 100 -10.29 -0.81 -10.92
C THR A 100 -11.08 -0.40 -9.68
N PHE A 101 -12.40 -0.31 -9.77
CA PHE A 101 -13.24 0.05 -8.62
C PHE A 101 -13.23 -1.02 -7.54
N GLY A 102 -12.96 -0.59 -6.32
CA GLY A 102 -12.90 -1.50 -5.18
C GLY A 102 -11.62 -2.34 -5.09
N VAL A 103 -10.65 -2.12 -5.99
CA VAL A 103 -9.33 -2.75 -5.90
C VAL A 103 -8.52 -2.09 -4.79
N ASP A 104 -7.81 -2.91 -4.02
CA ASP A 104 -6.89 -2.44 -2.99
C ASP A 104 -5.60 -1.93 -3.64
N TYR A 105 -5.26 -0.67 -3.36
CA TYR A 105 -3.99 -0.06 -3.71
C TYR A 105 -3.16 0.17 -2.46
N ILE A 106 -1.84 0.15 -2.63
CA ILE A 106 -0.89 0.51 -1.58
C ILE A 106 -0.01 1.64 -2.08
N LYS A 107 0.07 2.73 -1.31
CA LYS A 107 0.84 3.94 -1.62
C LYS A 107 1.30 4.62 -0.32
N ARG A 108 2.19 5.61 -0.47
CA ARG A 108 2.69 6.45 0.62
C ARG A 108 1.92 7.75 0.70
N ILE A 109 1.50 8.14 1.89
CA ILE A 109 0.90 9.46 2.13
C ILE A 109 1.99 10.53 2.05
N VAL A 110 1.83 11.47 1.14
CA VAL A 110 2.72 12.63 0.99
C VAL A 110 2.01 13.96 1.28
N GLY A 111 0.68 14.00 1.17
CA GLY A 111 -0.13 15.17 1.47
C GLY A 111 -1.24 14.86 2.49
N LEU A 112 -1.35 15.71 3.51
CA LEU A 112 -2.39 15.68 4.54
C LEU A 112 -3.52 16.66 4.17
N PRO A 113 -4.71 16.55 4.78
CA PRO A 113 -5.80 17.50 4.56
C PRO A 113 -5.34 18.97 4.71
N GLY A 114 -5.61 19.80 3.71
CA GLY A 114 -5.20 21.21 3.66
C GLY A 114 -3.81 21.49 3.11
N ASP A 115 -2.97 20.46 2.89
CA ASP A 115 -1.68 20.67 2.25
C ASP A 115 -1.81 21.09 0.79
N ILE A 116 -0.85 21.87 0.33
CA ILE A 116 -0.68 22.22 -1.07
C ILE A 116 0.40 21.30 -1.65
N ILE A 117 0.03 20.47 -2.62
CA ILE A 117 0.92 19.50 -3.28
C ILE A 117 1.13 19.90 -4.73
N GLU A 118 2.37 19.79 -5.19
CA GLU A 118 2.78 20.06 -6.57
C GLU A 118 3.99 19.16 -6.91
N MET A 119 4.13 18.77 -8.18
CA MET A 119 5.36 18.17 -8.69
C MET A 119 6.00 19.10 -9.71
N LYS A 120 7.29 19.32 -9.58
CA LYS A 120 8.09 20.12 -10.53
C LYS A 120 9.37 19.36 -10.91
N ASN A 121 9.49 18.99 -12.17
CA ASN A 121 10.66 18.27 -12.68
C ASN A 121 11.03 17.07 -11.78
N GLY A 122 10.05 16.20 -11.49
CA GLY A 122 10.19 15.02 -10.64
C GLY A 122 10.38 15.30 -9.14
N LYS A 123 10.35 16.56 -8.70
CA LYS A 123 10.51 16.94 -7.29
C LYS A 123 9.17 17.21 -6.62
N LEU A 124 8.98 16.64 -5.45
CA LEU A 124 7.78 16.84 -4.64
C LEU A 124 7.86 18.17 -3.88
N MET A 125 6.84 19.00 -4.07
CA MET A 125 6.64 20.23 -3.33
C MET A 125 5.48 20.06 -2.36
N VAL A 126 5.69 20.41 -1.10
CA VAL A 126 4.65 20.38 -0.05
C VAL A 126 4.59 21.76 0.60
N ASN A 127 3.44 22.41 0.53
CA ASN A 127 3.24 23.76 1.07
C ASN A 127 4.29 24.77 0.53
N ASN A 128 4.53 24.73 -0.76
CA ASN A 128 5.53 25.51 -1.51
C ASN A 128 7.00 25.25 -1.11
N ASN A 129 7.29 24.23 -0.31
CA ASN A 129 8.65 23.83 0.03
C ASN A 129 9.01 22.54 -0.69
N GLU A 130 10.18 22.50 -1.29
CA GLU A 130 10.74 21.28 -1.88
C GLU A 130 11.03 20.24 -0.77
N VAL A 131 10.59 18.99 -0.96
CA VAL A 131 11.01 17.87 -0.12
C VAL A 131 12.46 17.54 -0.48
N ILE A 132 13.32 17.51 0.55
CA ILE A 132 14.75 17.24 0.34
C ILE A 132 14.89 15.85 -0.28
N ARG A 133 15.54 15.79 -1.45
CA ARG A 133 15.79 14.58 -2.21
C ARG A 133 17.29 14.43 -2.46
N LYS A 134 17.92 13.35 -1.95
CA LYS A 134 19.35 13.05 -2.12
C LYS A 134 19.51 11.75 -2.89
N LYS A 135 20.21 11.77 -4.03
CA LYS A 135 20.59 10.54 -4.74
C LYS A 135 21.57 9.75 -3.87
N ILE A 136 21.26 8.48 -3.63
CA ILE A 136 22.07 7.59 -2.76
C ILE A 136 22.74 6.45 -3.54
N ARG A 137 22.12 5.98 -4.63
CA ARG A 137 22.67 4.92 -5.49
C ARG A 137 21.91 4.85 -6.82
N THR A 138 22.38 4.01 -7.72
CA THR A 138 21.65 3.60 -8.94
C THR A 138 21.51 2.08 -8.90
N ASP A 139 20.27 1.60 -9.00
CA ASP A 139 19.94 0.17 -9.11
C ASP A 139 19.67 -0.18 -10.57
N GLN A 140 19.96 -1.42 -10.98
CA GLN A 140 19.70 -1.90 -12.32
C GLN A 140 18.56 -2.91 -12.33
N LYS A 141 17.60 -2.71 -13.23
CA LYS A 141 16.49 -3.64 -13.44
C LYS A 141 16.59 -4.26 -14.83
N PHE A 142 16.68 -5.58 -14.86
CA PHE A 142 16.65 -6.34 -16.11
C PHE A 142 15.19 -6.48 -16.58
N LEU A 143 14.92 -5.98 -17.77
CA LEU A 143 13.61 -6.07 -18.40
C LEU A 143 13.48 -7.39 -19.18
N PRO A 144 12.26 -7.91 -19.41
CA PRO A 144 12.03 -9.15 -20.15
C PRO A 144 12.57 -9.14 -21.60
N ASN A 145 12.73 -7.95 -22.19
CA ASN A 145 13.28 -7.73 -23.53
C ASN A 145 14.81 -7.66 -23.56
N GLY A 146 15.49 -8.02 -22.46
CA GLY A 146 16.96 -8.00 -22.34
C GLY A 146 17.56 -6.59 -22.11
N LYS A 147 16.76 -5.54 -22.08
CA LYS A 147 17.26 -4.19 -21.77
C LYS A 147 17.52 -4.04 -20.28
N ILE A 148 18.54 -3.28 -19.94
CA ILE A 148 18.85 -2.85 -18.58
C ILE A 148 18.26 -1.46 -18.40
N LEU A 149 17.50 -1.28 -17.34
CA LEU A 149 16.96 0.01 -16.94
C LEU A 149 17.68 0.46 -15.67
N ASP A 150 18.38 1.59 -15.77
CA ASP A 150 18.99 2.25 -14.61
C ASP A 150 17.89 2.99 -13.86
N MET A 151 17.81 2.76 -12.55
CA MET A 151 16.82 3.36 -11.66
C MET A 151 17.59 4.12 -10.59
N GLU A 152 17.46 5.44 -10.60
CA GLU A 152 18.07 6.29 -9.59
C GLU A 152 17.31 6.14 -8.27
N VAL A 153 18.05 5.87 -7.20
CA VAL A 153 17.49 5.76 -5.85
C VAL A 153 17.75 7.04 -5.10
N TYR A 154 16.69 7.69 -4.70
CA TYR A 154 16.74 8.89 -3.89
C TYR A 154 16.25 8.62 -2.48
N LEU A 155 16.88 9.26 -1.50
CA LEU A 155 16.37 9.38 -0.13
C LEU A 155 15.59 10.68 -0.05
N GLU A 156 14.29 10.60 0.12
CA GLU A 156 13.44 11.73 0.46
C GLU A 156 13.36 11.91 1.97
N ILE A 157 13.53 13.15 2.42
CA ILE A 157 13.57 13.50 3.85
C ILE A 157 12.43 14.46 4.15
N LEU A 158 11.52 14.04 5.00
CA LEU A 158 10.39 14.83 5.45
C LEU A 158 10.82 15.86 6.51
N LYS A 159 10.01 16.91 6.72
CA LYS A 159 10.29 17.97 7.70
C LYS A 159 10.44 17.45 9.15
N ASP A 160 9.80 16.34 9.49
CA ASP A 160 9.87 15.71 10.81
C ASP A 160 11.07 14.75 10.97
N GLY A 161 11.96 14.70 9.97
CA GLY A 161 13.16 13.87 9.96
C GLY A 161 12.94 12.43 9.49
N ARG A 162 11.72 11.99 9.28
CA ARG A 162 11.45 10.69 8.65
C ARG A 162 11.94 10.70 7.21
N SER A 163 12.44 9.56 6.74
CA SER A 163 12.95 9.42 5.39
C SER A 163 12.60 8.07 4.80
N TYR A 164 12.50 8.03 3.47
CA TYR A 164 12.21 6.81 2.72
C TYR A 164 12.87 6.88 1.35
N GLU A 165 13.12 5.72 0.77
CA GLU A 165 13.72 5.62 -0.56
C GLU A 165 12.64 5.70 -1.65
N THR A 166 12.99 6.33 -2.78
CA THR A 166 12.14 6.41 -3.97
C THR A 166 12.96 6.04 -5.20
N TYR A 167 12.31 5.39 -6.16
CA TYR A 167 12.84 5.18 -7.50
C TYR A 167 12.44 6.31 -8.45
N ASN A 168 13.40 6.74 -9.24
CA ASN A 168 13.21 7.69 -10.32
C ASN A 168 14.00 7.21 -11.56
N ILE A 169 13.38 7.25 -12.72
CA ILE A 169 13.99 6.84 -13.99
C ILE A 169 14.38 8.09 -14.78
N ARG A 170 13.53 9.12 -14.73
CA ARG A 170 13.70 10.41 -15.42
C ARG A 170 12.92 11.51 -14.72
N ASP A 171 13.26 12.78 -14.99
CA ASP A 171 12.57 13.94 -14.40
C ASP A 171 11.69 14.70 -15.45
N ASP A 172 11.45 14.09 -16.63
CA ASP A 172 10.65 14.64 -17.73
C ASP A 172 9.46 13.75 -18.12
N GLY A 173 9.09 12.81 -17.25
CA GLY A 173 7.95 11.92 -17.45
C GLY A 173 6.59 12.64 -17.30
N PRO A 174 5.50 12.01 -17.74
CA PRO A 174 4.16 12.61 -17.74
C PRO A 174 3.62 12.92 -16.33
N ALA A 175 4.22 12.36 -15.29
CA ALA A 175 3.83 12.55 -13.90
C ALA A 175 4.81 13.42 -13.10
N ASP A 176 5.88 13.90 -13.72
CA ASP A 176 6.93 14.70 -13.07
C ASP A 176 6.58 16.17 -12.96
N ASN A 177 5.60 16.61 -13.74
CA ASN A 177 4.99 17.91 -13.61
C ASN A 177 3.50 17.76 -13.34
N PHE A 178 3.11 18.00 -12.09
CA PHE A 178 1.74 17.93 -11.62
C PHE A 178 1.33 19.28 -11.04
N ASN A 179 0.23 19.83 -11.54
CA ASN A 179 -0.26 21.13 -11.14
C ASN A 179 -0.62 21.18 -9.65
N LYS A 180 -0.41 22.35 -9.07
CA LYS A 180 -0.71 22.62 -7.68
C LYS A 180 -2.15 22.26 -7.33
N ILE A 181 -2.32 21.45 -6.28
CA ILE A 181 -3.62 21.08 -5.71
C ILE A 181 -3.61 21.28 -4.20
N THR A 182 -4.69 21.80 -3.66
CA THR A 182 -4.94 21.76 -2.21
C THR A 182 -5.66 20.46 -1.88
N VAL A 183 -5.07 19.66 -0.98
CA VAL A 183 -5.67 18.37 -0.54
C VAL A 183 -6.99 18.69 0.20
N PRO A 184 -8.14 18.16 -0.27
CA PRO A 184 -9.42 18.40 0.37
C PRO A 184 -9.46 17.94 1.83
N LYS A 185 -10.36 18.52 2.62
CA LYS A 185 -10.66 17.99 3.95
C LYS A 185 -11.05 16.52 3.87
N ASN A 186 -10.63 15.74 4.88
CA ASN A 186 -10.91 14.30 4.96
C ASN A 186 -10.37 13.49 3.75
N SER A 187 -9.28 13.98 3.14
CA SER A 187 -8.62 13.29 2.02
C SER A 187 -7.10 13.35 2.18
N TYR A 188 -6.43 12.42 1.53
CA TYR A 188 -4.97 12.29 1.55
C TYR A 188 -4.43 12.23 0.13
N PHE A 189 -3.28 12.86 -0.10
CA PHE A 189 -2.58 12.74 -1.36
C PHE A 189 -1.49 11.67 -1.22
N VAL A 190 -1.53 10.68 -2.08
CA VAL A 190 -0.64 9.52 -2.00
C VAL A 190 0.20 9.38 -3.26
N LEU A 191 1.48 8.97 -3.10
CA LEU A 191 2.39 8.64 -4.20
C LEU A 191 2.92 7.22 -4.06
N GLY A 192 3.27 6.62 -5.18
CA GLY A 192 4.10 5.42 -5.20
C GLY A 192 5.57 5.78 -4.97
N ASP A 193 6.31 4.91 -4.30
CA ASP A 193 7.74 5.10 -4.11
C ASP A 193 8.51 4.89 -5.43
N ASN A 194 7.96 4.11 -6.37
CA ASN A 194 8.42 4.05 -7.75
C ASN A 194 7.73 5.16 -8.56
N ARG A 195 8.31 6.35 -8.55
CA ARG A 195 7.71 7.59 -9.04
C ARG A 195 7.23 7.52 -10.48
N ASP A 196 8.03 6.93 -11.38
CA ASP A 196 7.71 6.81 -12.81
C ASP A 196 6.83 5.60 -13.16
N ASN A 197 6.66 4.68 -12.22
CA ASN A 197 5.88 3.47 -12.43
C ASN A 197 4.77 3.31 -11.37
N SER A 198 4.00 4.38 -11.16
CA SER A 198 2.92 4.38 -10.19
C SER A 198 1.68 5.09 -10.70
N LYS A 199 0.54 4.40 -10.64
CA LYS A 199 -0.78 5.02 -10.78
C LYS A 199 -1.25 5.43 -9.37
N ASP A 200 -1.09 6.71 -9.03
CA ASP A 200 -1.35 7.27 -7.71
C ASP A 200 -2.17 8.58 -7.78
N SER A 201 -2.16 9.40 -6.74
CA SER A 201 -2.99 10.61 -6.68
C SER A 201 -2.74 11.62 -7.80
N ARG A 202 -1.63 11.54 -8.50
CA ARG A 202 -1.38 12.36 -9.70
C ARG A 202 -2.35 12.01 -10.83
N PHE A 203 -2.89 10.78 -10.83
CA PHE A 203 -3.82 10.27 -11.84
C PHE A 203 -5.23 10.04 -11.29
N VAL A 204 -5.34 9.59 -10.02
CA VAL A 204 -6.62 9.21 -9.42
C VAL A 204 -7.17 10.25 -8.45
N GLY A 205 -6.44 11.36 -8.25
CA GLY A 205 -6.83 12.39 -7.30
C GLY A 205 -6.60 12.01 -5.82
N PRO A 206 -6.91 12.92 -4.89
CA PRO A 206 -6.84 12.66 -3.45
C PRO A 206 -7.76 11.52 -3.03
N ILE A 207 -7.31 10.75 -2.05
CA ILE A 207 -8.03 9.58 -1.54
C ILE A 207 -8.82 9.97 -0.29
N PRO A 208 -10.17 9.82 -0.30
CA PRO A 208 -10.98 10.08 0.88
C PRO A 208 -10.60 9.17 2.06
N GLU A 209 -10.61 9.68 3.29
CA GLU A 209 -10.25 8.92 4.49
C GLU A 209 -11.10 7.66 4.70
N VAL A 210 -12.37 7.69 4.28
CA VAL A 210 -13.28 6.54 4.36
C VAL A 210 -12.79 5.35 3.52
N ASN A 211 -11.99 5.61 2.48
CA ASN A 211 -11.43 4.60 1.59
C ASN A 211 -10.17 3.94 2.16
N LEU A 212 -9.56 4.49 3.21
CA LEU A 212 -8.39 3.86 3.84
C LEU A 212 -8.79 2.52 4.46
N VAL A 213 -7.99 1.50 4.21
CA VAL A 213 -8.15 0.15 4.77
C VAL A 213 -7.32 0.02 6.05
N GLY A 214 -6.06 0.46 6.02
CA GLY A 214 -5.16 0.42 7.17
C GLY A 214 -3.72 0.78 6.83
N LYS A 215 -2.85 0.74 7.84
CA LYS A 215 -1.42 1.04 7.74
C LYS A 215 -0.63 -0.24 7.51
N ALA A 216 0.24 -0.26 6.51
CA ALA A 216 1.21 -1.32 6.31
C ALA A 216 2.27 -1.27 7.41
N GLN A 217 2.52 -2.39 8.09
CA GLN A 217 3.36 -2.43 9.29
C GLN A 217 4.65 -3.20 9.08
N VAL A 218 4.53 -4.45 8.64
CA VAL A 218 5.64 -5.39 8.59
C VAL A 218 5.49 -6.36 7.43
N ILE A 219 6.59 -6.68 6.79
CA ILE A 219 6.68 -7.75 5.79
C ILE A 219 6.88 -9.05 6.56
N PHE A 220 5.90 -9.96 6.52
CA PHE A 220 6.00 -11.22 7.24
C PHE A 220 6.56 -12.37 6.39
N PHE A 221 6.52 -12.21 5.07
CA PHE A 221 7.05 -13.18 4.12
C PHE A 221 7.40 -12.49 2.80
N SER A 222 8.47 -12.93 2.13
CA SER A 222 8.92 -12.33 0.87
C SER A 222 9.55 -13.36 -0.04
N THR A 223 9.14 -13.38 -1.31
CA THR A 223 9.69 -14.23 -2.38
C THR A 223 9.99 -13.39 -3.62
N LYS A 224 10.78 -13.92 -4.54
CA LYS A 224 11.06 -13.27 -5.84
C LYS A 224 9.90 -13.42 -6.84
N GLY A 225 8.65 -13.27 -6.36
CA GLY A 225 7.46 -13.30 -7.19
C GLY A 225 6.66 -14.61 -7.13
N SER A 226 7.17 -15.69 -6.54
CA SER A 226 6.42 -16.95 -6.41
C SER A 226 5.20 -16.80 -5.50
N THR A 227 4.15 -17.53 -5.86
CA THR A 227 2.91 -17.61 -5.07
C THR A 227 3.07 -18.55 -3.87
N ILE A 228 2.10 -18.54 -2.95
CA ILE A 228 2.08 -19.49 -1.81
C ILE A 228 2.01 -20.93 -2.29
N LEU A 229 1.31 -21.17 -3.39
CA LEU A 229 1.13 -22.52 -3.94
C LEU A 229 2.41 -23.08 -4.57
N GLU A 230 3.38 -22.24 -4.91
CA GLU A 230 4.67 -22.64 -5.49
C GLU A 230 5.74 -22.85 -4.41
N PHE A 231 5.37 -23.49 -3.30
CA PHE A 231 6.25 -23.68 -2.13
C PHE A 231 7.58 -24.41 -2.45
N TRP A 232 7.65 -25.20 -3.52
CA TRP A 232 8.88 -25.84 -3.99
C TRP A 232 9.94 -24.86 -4.52
N LYS A 233 9.53 -23.63 -4.89
CA LYS A 233 10.46 -22.56 -5.32
C LYS A 233 11.03 -21.78 -4.14
N TRP A 234 10.40 -21.82 -2.97
CA TRP A 234 10.78 -21.01 -1.82
C TRP A 234 12.23 -21.16 -1.37
N PRO A 235 12.84 -22.37 -1.36
CA PRO A 235 14.25 -22.50 -0.96
C PRO A 235 15.21 -21.63 -1.79
N PHE A 236 14.84 -21.29 -3.04
CA PHE A 236 15.66 -20.50 -3.97
C PHE A 236 15.20 -19.03 -4.09
N GLU A 237 13.96 -18.73 -3.74
CA GLU A 237 13.35 -17.43 -3.96
C GLU A 237 13.08 -16.64 -2.68
N LEU A 238 13.22 -17.25 -1.50
CA LEU A 238 13.02 -16.55 -0.23
C LEU A 238 14.00 -15.39 -0.05
N GLN A 239 13.45 -14.24 0.26
CA GLN A 239 14.19 -13.02 0.57
C GLN A 239 14.29 -12.84 2.10
N TYR A 240 15.11 -13.65 2.76
CA TYR A 240 15.22 -13.73 4.23
C TYR A 240 15.43 -12.38 4.90
N LYS A 241 16.23 -11.48 4.28
CA LYS A 241 16.54 -10.15 4.83
C LYS A 241 15.32 -9.23 4.93
N ARG A 242 14.25 -9.56 4.20
CA ARG A 242 13.01 -8.77 4.18
C ARG A 242 11.97 -9.27 5.19
N ILE A 243 12.11 -10.53 5.64
CA ILE A 243 11.15 -11.14 6.57
C ILE A 243 11.26 -10.42 7.92
N PHE A 244 10.11 -10.02 8.49
CA PHE A 244 9.96 -9.19 9.70
C PHE A 244 10.54 -7.77 9.60
N SER A 245 10.85 -7.28 8.38
CA SER A 245 11.22 -5.89 8.19
C SER A 245 10.02 -4.97 8.42
N LEU A 246 10.21 -3.93 9.22
CA LEU A 246 9.21 -2.87 9.42
C LEU A 246 9.14 -2.00 8.18
N ILE A 247 7.92 -1.63 7.80
CA ILE A 247 7.65 -0.71 6.68
C ILE A 247 7.71 0.72 7.23
N LYS A 248 8.67 1.49 6.71
CA LYS A 248 8.93 2.89 7.10
C LYS A 248 8.47 3.84 6.01
#